data_716430e2f636c40aadc8eb2cd7489fd5
#
_entry.id   716430e2f636c40aadc8eb2cd7489fd5
#
_cell.length_a   1.000
_cell.length_b   1.000
_cell.length_c   1.000
_cell.angle_alpha   90.00
_cell.angle_beta   90.00
_cell.angle_gamma   90.00
#
_symmetry.space_group_name_H-M   'P 1'
#
loop_
_entity.id
_entity.type
_entity.pdbx_description
1 polymer ?
#
loop_
_entity_poly.entity_id
_entity_poly.type
_entity_poly.pdbx_seq_one_letter_code
_entity_poly.pdbx_strand_id
1 'polypeptide(L)'
;MNRTIERAYDMLNIVARSKDGLSLVDIINEMNIPKSSAFDILHSLVSLRMIEPSRFNDKKYVLGINTYSLGIKYSQNKSLIDVCSKYV
;
A
#
# COMPACT_ATOMS: atom_id res chain seq x y z
N MET A 1 -14.96 -0.82 13.23
CA MET A 1 -14.31 -0.63 11.91
C MET A 1 -14.10 -1.98 11.24
N ASN A 2 -14.18 -2.04 9.94
CA ASN A 2 -13.95 -3.28 9.19
C ASN A 2 -12.48 -3.67 9.26
N ARG A 3 -12.21 -4.85 9.81
CA ARG A 3 -10.85 -5.34 10.01
C ARG A 3 -10.08 -5.53 8.69
N THR A 4 -10.76 -5.97 7.65
CA THR A 4 -10.13 -6.18 6.35
C THR A 4 -9.66 -4.87 5.73
N ILE A 5 -10.49 -3.84 5.81
CA ILE A 5 -10.13 -2.50 5.29
C ILE A 5 -8.95 -1.92 6.09
N GLU A 6 -8.98 -2.08 7.40
CA GLU A 6 -7.91 -1.62 8.28
C GLU A 6 -6.59 -2.31 7.93
N ARG A 7 -6.63 -3.62 7.73
CA ARG A 7 -5.45 -4.39 7.32
C ARG A 7 -4.94 -3.99 5.94
N ALA A 8 -5.86 -3.70 5.00
CA ALA A 8 -5.47 -3.23 3.67
C ALA A 8 -4.74 -1.88 3.76
N TYR A 9 -5.25 -0.97 4.57
CA TYR A 9 -4.61 0.31 4.82
C TYR A 9 -3.22 0.14 5.42
N ASP A 10 -3.10 -0.74 6.41
CA ASP A 10 -1.80 -1.04 7.04
C ASP A 10 -0.82 -1.61 6.04
N MET A 11 -1.28 -2.52 5.18
CA MET A 11 -0.42 -3.13 4.16
C MET A 11 0.11 -2.08 3.18
N LEU A 12 -0.75 -1.15 2.75
CA LEU A 12 -0.33 -0.07 1.87
C LEU A 12 0.76 0.79 2.52
N ASN A 13 0.59 1.09 3.80
CA ASN A 13 1.59 1.88 4.54
C ASN A 13 2.92 1.15 4.69
N ILE A 14 2.88 -0.14 4.97
CA ILE A 14 4.08 -0.95 5.11
C ILE A 14 4.85 -1.00 3.79
N VAL A 15 4.15 -1.25 2.70
CA VAL A 15 4.75 -1.29 1.36
C VAL A 15 5.31 0.10 0.99
N ALA A 16 4.57 1.16 1.33
CA ALA A 16 4.99 2.53 1.03
C ALA A 16 6.30 2.92 1.71
N ARG A 17 6.57 2.37 2.90
CA ARG A 17 7.80 2.67 3.64
C ARG A 17 9.02 1.94 3.10
N SER A 18 8.82 0.89 2.29
CA SER A 18 9.94 0.13 1.76
C SER A 18 10.49 0.81 0.52
N LYS A 19 11.82 0.91 0.45
CA LYS A 19 12.47 1.55 -0.69
C LYS A 19 12.45 0.66 -1.93
N ASP A 20 12.70 -0.63 -1.73
CA ASP A 20 12.86 -1.58 -2.83
C ASP A 20 11.71 -2.58 -2.95
N GLY A 21 10.66 -2.38 -2.17
CA GLY A 21 9.54 -3.30 -2.13
C GLY A 21 9.67 -4.36 -1.05
N LEU A 22 8.58 -5.08 -0.81
CA LEU A 22 8.51 -6.15 0.19
C LEU A 22 7.98 -7.41 -0.44
N SER A 23 8.53 -8.55 -0.04
CA SER A 23 7.98 -9.86 -0.40
C SER A 23 6.74 -10.14 0.44
N LEU A 24 5.95 -11.15 0.02
CA LEU A 24 4.78 -11.57 0.81
C LEU A 24 5.20 -12.01 2.21
N VAL A 25 6.33 -12.70 2.33
CA VAL A 25 6.84 -13.15 3.64
C VAL A 25 7.14 -11.94 4.53
N ASP A 26 7.77 -10.92 3.99
CA ASP A 26 8.07 -9.69 4.73
C ASP A 26 6.79 -9.01 5.21
N ILE A 27 5.78 -8.95 4.35
CA ILE A 27 4.48 -8.35 4.68
C ILE A 27 3.80 -9.12 5.81
N ILE A 28 3.80 -10.45 5.73
CA ILE A 28 3.22 -11.30 6.77
C ILE A 28 3.92 -11.06 8.12
N ASN A 29 5.23 -11.01 8.12
CA ASN A 29 6.01 -10.80 9.34
C ASN A 29 5.76 -9.42 9.93
N GLU A 30 5.68 -8.39 9.09
CA GLU A 30 5.43 -7.03 9.55
C GLU A 30 4.02 -6.86 10.13
N MET A 31 3.03 -7.45 9.49
CA MET A 31 1.63 -7.31 9.90
C MET A 31 1.22 -8.26 11.01
N ASN A 32 1.97 -9.35 11.15
CA ASN A 32 1.66 -10.39 12.15
C ASN A 32 0.22 -10.89 12.04
N ILE A 33 -0.19 -11.22 10.81
CA ILE A 33 -1.51 -11.78 10.52
C ILE A 33 -1.36 -13.13 9.82
N PRO A 34 -2.42 -13.97 9.80
CA PRO A 34 -2.35 -15.25 9.10
C PRO A 34 -1.97 -15.07 7.63
N LYS A 35 -1.21 -16.00 7.11
CA LYS A 35 -0.75 -16.00 5.72
C LYS A 35 -1.91 -15.91 4.74
N SER A 36 -2.99 -16.66 4.97
CA SER A 36 -4.16 -16.65 4.10
C SER A 36 -4.80 -15.27 4.02
N SER A 37 -4.92 -14.59 5.17
CA SER A 37 -5.47 -13.23 5.22
C SER A 37 -4.57 -12.24 4.48
N ALA A 38 -3.27 -12.33 4.70
CA ALA A 38 -2.32 -11.46 4.02
C ALA A 38 -2.36 -11.67 2.50
N PHE A 39 -2.40 -12.93 2.08
CA PHE A 39 -2.47 -13.27 0.65
C PHE A 39 -3.72 -12.69 0.00
N ASP A 40 -4.89 -12.87 0.64
CA ASP A 40 -6.16 -12.39 0.09
C ASP A 40 -6.18 -10.87 -0.06
N ILE A 41 -5.69 -10.16 0.97
CA ILE A 41 -5.65 -8.70 0.95
C ILE A 41 -4.67 -8.21 -0.13
N LEU A 42 -3.48 -8.79 -0.17
CA LEU A 42 -2.48 -8.44 -1.17
C LEU A 42 -3.00 -8.67 -2.58
N HIS A 43 -3.62 -9.81 -2.82
CA HIS A 43 -4.16 -10.16 -4.13
C HIS A 43 -5.24 -9.17 -4.57
N SER A 44 -6.10 -8.77 -3.64
CA SER A 44 -7.14 -7.77 -3.91
C SER A 44 -6.54 -6.42 -4.26
N LEU A 45 -5.52 -5.98 -3.52
CA LEU A 45 -4.86 -4.70 -3.78
C LEU A 45 -4.10 -4.73 -5.12
N VAL A 46 -3.54 -5.87 -5.48
CA VAL A 46 -2.90 -6.03 -6.80
C VAL A 46 -3.95 -5.95 -7.91
N SER A 47 -5.11 -6.55 -7.72
CA SER A 47 -6.22 -6.46 -8.69
C SER A 47 -6.66 -5.02 -8.90
N LEU A 48 -6.63 -4.20 -7.86
CA LEU A 48 -6.99 -2.79 -7.92
C LEU A 48 -5.83 -1.91 -8.38
N ARG A 49 -4.67 -2.48 -8.63
CA ARG A 49 -3.44 -1.77 -8.97
C ARG A 49 -3.03 -0.72 -7.93
N MET A 50 -3.36 -0.98 -6.69
CA MET A 50 -2.89 -0.19 -5.56
C MET A 50 -1.56 -0.71 -5.05
N ILE A 51 -1.26 -1.97 -5.32
CA ILE A 51 0.05 -2.61 -5.13
C ILE A 51 0.38 -3.34 -6.42
N GLU A 52 1.64 -3.34 -6.81
CA GLU A 52 2.10 -4.02 -8.03
C GLU A 52 3.42 -4.74 -7.76
N PRO A 53 3.70 -5.82 -8.53
CA PRO A 53 5.04 -6.43 -8.47
C PRO A 53 6.09 -5.41 -8.88
N SER A 54 7.25 -5.46 -8.22
CA SER A 54 8.37 -4.60 -8.57
C SER A 54 8.87 -4.92 -9.99
N ARG A 55 9.28 -3.89 -10.71
CA ARG A 55 9.90 -4.05 -12.03
C ARG A 55 11.21 -4.83 -11.97
N PHE A 56 11.91 -4.72 -10.85
CA PHE A 56 13.25 -5.28 -10.70
C PHE A 56 13.24 -6.65 -10.05
N ASN A 57 12.18 -6.99 -9.36
CA ASN A 57 12.04 -8.28 -8.70
C ASN A 57 10.56 -8.60 -8.51
N ASP A 58 10.03 -9.50 -9.30
CA ASP A 58 8.61 -9.84 -9.31
C ASP A 58 8.15 -10.56 -8.02
N LYS A 59 9.08 -10.93 -7.16
CA LYS A 59 8.76 -11.50 -5.85
C LYS A 59 8.57 -10.44 -4.78
N LYS A 60 8.84 -9.17 -5.12
CA LYS A 60 8.64 -8.03 -4.23
C LYS A 60 7.52 -7.16 -4.75
N TYR A 61 6.86 -6.47 -3.84
CA TYR A 61 5.71 -5.62 -4.15
C TYR A 61 5.98 -4.18 -3.78
N VAL A 62 5.50 -3.27 -4.61
CA VAL A 62 5.63 -1.82 -4.43
C VAL A 62 4.25 -1.19 -4.59
N LEU A 63 4.12 0.09 -4.25
CA LEU A 63 2.86 0.80 -4.47
C LEU A 63 2.52 0.85 -5.95
N GLY A 64 1.25 0.64 -6.27
CA GLY A 64 0.76 0.63 -7.64
C GLY A 64 0.34 2.00 -8.12
N ILE A 65 0.10 2.08 -9.42
CA ILE A 65 -0.25 3.34 -10.10
C ILE A 65 -1.52 3.98 -9.53
N ASN A 66 -2.50 3.18 -9.12
CA ASN A 66 -3.75 3.73 -8.63
C ASN A 66 -3.62 4.39 -7.25
N THR A 67 -2.64 3.98 -6.45
CA THR A 67 -2.33 4.69 -5.20
C THR A 67 -1.75 6.06 -5.49
N TYR A 68 -0.83 6.15 -6.44
CA TYR A 68 -0.29 7.42 -6.91
C TYR A 68 -1.38 8.32 -7.47
N SER A 69 -2.27 7.76 -8.28
CA SER A 69 -3.35 8.50 -8.91
C SER A 69 -4.26 9.17 -7.88
N LEU A 70 -4.58 8.46 -6.80
CA LEU A 70 -5.38 9.04 -5.71
C LEU A 70 -4.65 10.22 -5.06
N GLY A 71 -3.37 10.05 -4.77
CA GLY A 71 -2.56 11.11 -4.16
C GLY A 71 -2.46 12.34 -5.05
N ILE A 72 -2.25 12.14 -6.34
CA ILE A 72 -2.16 13.23 -7.31
C ILE A 72 -3.49 13.99 -7.41
N LYS A 73 -4.60 13.28 -7.48
CA LYS A 73 -5.93 13.90 -7.54
C LYS A 73 -6.19 14.78 -6.33
N TYR A 74 -5.79 14.32 -5.15
CA TYR A 74 -5.92 15.12 -3.94
C TYR A 74 -5.07 16.39 -4.00
N SER A 75 -3.82 16.26 -4.46
CA SER A 75 -2.88 17.38 -4.57
C SER A 75 -3.34 18.44 -5.57
N GLN A 76 -4.02 18.05 -6.64
CA GLN A 76 -4.54 18.99 -7.65
C GLN A 76 -5.61 19.91 -7.09
N ASN A 77 -6.33 19.47 -6.07
CA ASN A 77 -7.42 20.23 -5.48
C ASN A 77 -6.98 21.02 -4.24
N LYS A 78 -5.78 20.76 -3.73
CA LYS A 78 -5.25 21.41 -2.53
C LYS A 78 -3.74 21.61 -2.68
N SER A 79 -3.23 22.70 -2.12
CA SER A 79 -1.79 22.88 -2.11
C SER A 79 -1.14 21.86 -1.18
N LEU A 80 0.12 21.54 -1.44
CA LEU A 80 0.88 20.64 -0.58
C LEU A 80 1.01 21.21 0.84
N ILE A 81 1.13 22.52 0.96
CA ILE A 81 1.22 23.21 2.24
C ILE A 81 -0.06 23.00 3.04
N ASP A 82 -1.22 23.12 2.41
CA ASP A 82 -2.51 22.90 3.07
C ASP A 82 -2.64 21.47 3.55
N VAL A 83 -2.20 20.50 2.76
CA VAL A 83 -2.21 19.10 3.14
C VAL A 83 -1.32 18.88 4.37
N CYS A 84 -0.10 19.41 4.34
CA CYS A 84 0.85 19.27 5.44
C CYS A 84 0.35 19.94 6.72
N SER A 85 -0.20 21.15 6.63
CA SER A 85 -0.69 21.86 7.80
C SER A 85 -1.91 21.19 8.41
N LYS A 86 -2.69 20.46 7.63
CA LYS A 86 -3.85 19.73 8.13
C LYS A 86 -3.46 18.52 8.99
N TYR A 87 -2.32 17.91 8.71
CA TYR A 87 -1.88 16.67 9.36
C TYR A 87 -0.65 16.83 10.26
N VAL A 88 -0.16 18.02 10.39
CA VAL A 88 0.93 18.36 11.31
C VAL A 88 0.40 19.12 12.56
#